data_ed12154b3f276321e367df2ca7909165
#
_entry.id   ed12154b3f276321e367df2ca7909165
#
_cell.length_a   1.000
_cell.length_b   1.000
_cell.length_c   1.000
_cell.angle_alpha   90.00
_cell.angle_beta   90.00
_cell.angle_gamma   90.00
#
_symmetry.space_group_name_H-M   'P 1'
#
loop_
_entity.id
_entity.type
_entity.pdbx_description
1 polymer ?
#
loop_
_entity_poly.entity_id
_entity_poly.type
_entity_poly.pdbx_seq_one_letter_code
_entity_poly.pdbx_strand_id
1 'polypeptide(L)'
;MTKRRKFSPEFKREAVLLAQQPGVSCRQIALDIGINPNLLSRWKREAEQSKETAFKGHGSPRDVEMARLKRELAKVKKERDGFARSGNVLCQRVTVRYLAISRCRDVFSVRLMCRCLNVSPSGDYAWVEREPSARAQENATLLERMREIHDDSGGIIGAPRMHEDLQAEGRRVSVNRVARLMAANGLYGWPRKKGRGAKRRAVRPAGLANHLNRDFYAREPETKWVTDITEVGTLEGKLYLCVVLDLFSKLIIGWSMHHRQDRHMVMRAVEMAVWQRQADHQTILHSDRGAQFTSGDYQRLLKQKHLISSMSAVGHCADNAACEGFFGVLKRERINYRQYRTRDEARADIFDYIERFHNPRMRRRLARQDN
;
A
#
# COMPACT_ATOMS: atom_id res chain seq x y z
N MET A 1 25.97 -58.33 -45.35
CA MET A 1 24.99 -58.52 -44.25
C MET A 1 23.63 -58.83 -44.86
N THR A 2 23.14 -60.04 -44.76
CA THR A 2 21.85 -60.49 -45.29
C THR A 2 20.71 -59.82 -44.51
N LYS A 3 19.83 -59.08 -45.23
CA LYS A 3 18.64 -58.44 -44.62
C LYS A 3 17.76 -59.55 -44.02
N ARG A 4 17.50 -59.47 -42.68
CA ARG A 4 16.55 -60.35 -41.97
C ARG A 4 15.18 -60.25 -42.64
N ARG A 5 14.62 -61.38 -43.12
CA ARG A 5 13.27 -61.48 -43.67
C ARG A 5 12.25 -61.00 -42.55
N LYS A 6 11.38 -60.08 -42.91
CA LYS A 6 10.27 -59.64 -42.05
C LYS A 6 8.99 -60.37 -42.46
N PHE A 7 8.28 -60.94 -41.53
CA PHE A 7 7.04 -61.66 -41.74
C PHE A 7 5.85 -60.89 -41.18
N SER A 8 4.74 -60.90 -41.94
CA SER A 8 3.51 -60.20 -41.49
C SER A 8 2.88 -60.93 -40.28
N PRO A 9 2.09 -60.20 -39.43
CA PRO A 9 1.36 -60.84 -38.35
C PRO A 9 0.39 -61.95 -38.80
N GLU A 10 -0.24 -61.76 -39.97
CA GLU A 10 -1.14 -62.73 -40.57
C GLU A 10 -0.39 -63.99 -40.92
N PHE A 11 0.72 -63.87 -41.62
CA PHE A 11 1.57 -65.00 -41.99
C PHE A 11 2.05 -65.81 -40.77
N LYS A 12 2.40 -65.12 -39.70
CA LYS A 12 2.83 -65.79 -38.45
C LYS A 12 1.68 -66.58 -37.81
N ARG A 13 0.43 -66.00 -37.82
CA ARG A 13 -0.75 -66.70 -37.29
C ARG A 13 -1.08 -67.94 -38.14
N GLU A 14 -1.09 -67.85 -39.47
CA GLU A 14 -1.32 -68.97 -40.32
C GLU A 14 -0.28 -70.08 -40.17
N ALA A 15 1.01 -69.67 -40.08
CA ALA A 15 2.10 -70.65 -39.89
C ALA A 15 1.98 -71.36 -38.51
N VAL A 16 1.52 -70.71 -37.48
CA VAL A 16 1.26 -71.31 -36.17
C VAL A 16 0.02 -72.21 -36.18
N LEU A 17 -1.06 -71.82 -36.88
CA LEU A 17 -2.25 -72.65 -37.06
C LEU A 17 -1.92 -73.96 -37.79
N LEU A 18 -1.11 -73.94 -38.86
CA LEU A 18 -0.65 -75.09 -39.54
C LEU A 18 0.20 -76.02 -38.62
N ALA A 19 1.04 -75.41 -37.76
CA ALA A 19 1.87 -76.17 -36.85
C ALA A 19 1.14 -76.71 -35.57
N GLN A 20 -0.14 -76.39 -35.42
CA GLN A 20 -1.00 -76.93 -34.37
C GLN A 20 -1.90 -78.08 -34.78
N GLN A 21 -1.90 -78.45 -36.06
CA GLN A 21 -2.67 -79.61 -36.59
C GLN A 21 -2.14 -80.93 -36.03
N PRO A 22 -3.00 -81.87 -35.60
CA PRO A 22 -2.58 -83.11 -35.06
C PRO A 22 -1.84 -83.98 -36.13
N GLY A 23 -0.68 -84.50 -35.74
CA GLY A 23 0.12 -85.37 -36.60
C GLY A 23 1.21 -84.69 -37.43
N VAL A 24 1.36 -83.34 -37.32
CA VAL A 24 2.35 -82.62 -38.14
C VAL A 24 3.47 -82.03 -37.25
N SER A 25 4.71 -82.24 -37.65
CA SER A 25 5.88 -81.72 -36.96
C SER A 25 6.11 -80.23 -37.26
N CYS A 26 6.37 -79.41 -36.26
CA CYS A 26 6.78 -77.99 -36.43
C CYS A 26 7.98 -77.85 -37.39
N ARG A 27 8.85 -78.86 -37.41
CA ARG A 27 10.03 -78.85 -38.25
C ARG A 27 9.66 -79.08 -39.73
N GLN A 28 8.69 -79.93 -39.99
CA GLN A 28 8.21 -80.20 -41.38
C GLN A 28 7.51 -78.95 -41.94
N ILE A 29 6.56 -78.40 -41.24
CA ILE A 29 5.88 -77.12 -41.62
C ILE A 29 6.87 -76.02 -41.89
N ALA A 30 7.86 -75.83 -41.00
CA ALA A 30 8.84 -74.76 -41.18
C ALA A 30 9.67 -74.94 -42.50
N LEU A 31 9.98 -76.16 -42.85
CA LEU A 31 10.66 -76.44 -44.11
C LEU A 31 9.75 -76.21 -45.33
N ASP A 32 8.48 -76.60 -45.25
CA ASP A 32 7.49 -76.45 -46.31
C ASP A 32 7.20 -75.00 -46.65
N ILE A 33 7.17 -74.11 -45.64
CA ILE A 33 6.96 -72.69 -45.83
C ILE A 33 8.27 -71.90 -45.95
N GLY A 34 9.41 -72.51 -45.94
CA GLY A 34 10.71 -71.92 -46.23
C GLY A 34 11.22 -70.98 -45.07
N ILE A 35 10.94 -71.34 -43.84
CA ILE A 35 11.40 -70.57 -42.63
C ILE A 35 12.25 -71.49 -41.73
N ASN A 36 13.01 -70.84 -40.84
CA ASN A 36 13.80 -71.60 -39.86
C ASN A 36 12.87 -72.25 -38.81
N PRO A 37 13.00 -73.54 -38.51
CA PRO A 37 12.20 -74.28 -37.53
C PRO A 37 12.16 -73.64 -36.14
N ASN A 38 13.29 -73.09 -35.70
CA ASN A 38 13.39 -72.40 -34.41
C ASN A 38 12.54 -71.13 -34.39
N LEU A 39 12.33 -70.48 -35.53
CA LEU A 39 11.52 -69.31 -35.65
C LEU A 39 10.03 -69.61 -35.47
N LEU A 40 9.55 -70.71 -36.13
CA LEU A 40 8.18 -71.19 -36.00
C LEU A 40 7.86 -71.66 -34.57
N SER A 41 8.79 -72.39 -33.94
CA SER A 41 8.66 -72.83 -32.56
C SER A 41 8.59 -71.67 -31.57
N ARG A 42 9.29 -70.56 -31.85
CA ARG A 42 9.22 -69.37 -31.10
C ARG A 42 7.85 -68.67 -31.27
N TRP A 43 7.33 -68.59 -32.49
CA TRP A 43 6.01 -68.05 -32.77
C TRP A 43 4.89 -68.89 -32.14
N LYS A 44 5.01 -70.21 -32.10
CA LYS A 44 4.08 -71.12 -31.44
C LYS A 44 4.00 -70.81 -29.92
N ARG A 45 5.15 -70.69 -29.28
CA ARG A 45 5.23 -70.31 -27.87
C ARG A 45 4.67 -68.90 -27.59
N GLU A 46 4.94 -67.93 -28.45
CA GLU A 46 4.42 -66.59 -28.38
C GLU A 46 2.88 -66.54 -28.49
N ALA A 47 2.33 -67.36 -29.39
CA ALA A 47 0.88 -67.50 -29.55
C ALA A 47 0.21 -68.19 -28.37
N GLU A 48 0.85 -69.22 -27.80
CA GLU A 48 0.34 -69.91 -26.57
C GLU A 48 0.35 -69.05 -25.34
N GLN A 49 1.37 -68.18 -25.17
CA GLN A 49 1.50 -67.26 -24.03
C GLN A 49 0.59 -66.04 -24.15
N SER A 50 0.38 -65.52 -25.35
CA SER A 50 -0.27 -64.21 -25.53
C SER A 50 -1.64 -64.27 -26.21
N LYS A 51 -2.20 -65.45 -26.49
CA LYS A 51 -3.52 -65.71 -27.13
C LYS A 51 -3.97 -64.60 -28.12
N GLU A 52 -4.85 -63.70 -27.73
CA GLU A 52 -5.39 -62.65 -28.62
C GLU A 52 -4.42 -61.50 -28.95
N THR A 53 -3.33 -61.34 -28.20
CA THR A 53 -2.38 -60.23 -28.40
C THR A 53 -1.09 -60.66 -29.11
N ALA A 54 -0.95 -61.93 -29.47
CA ALA A 54 0.21 -62.48 -30.19
C ALA A 54 0.43 -61.76 -31.53
N PHE A 55 1.69 -61.45 -31.83
CA PHE A 55 2.16 -60.84 -33.08
C PHE A 55 1.66 -59.38 -33.32
N LYS A 56 1.24 -58.60 -32.30
CA LYS A 56 1.04 -57.18 -32.44
C LYS A 56 2.41 -56.54 -32.61
N GLY A 57 2.78 -56.24 -33.85
CA GLY A 57 4.06 -55.60 -34.19
C GLY A 57 4.13 -54.20 -33.56
N HIS A 58 5.33 -53.74 -33.21
CA HIS A 58 5.59 -52.36 -32.87
C HIS A 58 5.34 -51.49 -34.12
N GLY A 59 4.17 -50.86 -34.17
CA GLY A 59 3.82 -49.93 -35.24
C GLY A 59 2.53 -50.26 -35.99
N SER A 60 1.50 -50.79 -35.30
CA SER A 60 0.17 -50.83 -35.91
C SER A 60 -0.35 -49.37 -36.09
N PRO A 61 -1.11 -49.10 -37.16
CA PRO A 61 -1.75 -47.78 -37.34
C PRO A 61 -2.49 -47.29 -36.10
N ARG A 62 -3.05 -48.21 -35.34
CA ARG A 62 -3.79 -47.95 -34.08
C ARG A 62 -2.88 -47.42 -32.97
N ASP A 63 -1.62 -47.87 -32.86
CA ASP A 63 -0.68 -47.40 -31.86
C ASP A 63 -0.13 -45.99 -32.21
N VAL A 64 0.04 -45.71 -33.49
CA VAL A 64 0.41 -44.37 -33.99
C VAL A 64 -0.71 -43.39 -33.74
N GLU A 65 -1.96 -43.80 -33.98
CA GLU A 65 -3.15 -42.95 -33.72
C GLU A 65 -3.36 -42.71 -32.22
N MET A 66 -3.19 -43.74 -31.39
CA MET A 66 -3.22 -43.59 -29.91
C MET A 66 -2.11 -42.66 -29.40
N ALA A 67 -0.92 -42.75 -29.94
CA ALA A 67 0.17 -41.84 -29.59
C ALA A 67 -0.11 -40.39 -30.03
N ARG A 68 -0.76 -40.22 -31.18
CA ARG A 68 -1.22 -38.91 -31.66
C ARG A 68 -2.29 -38.34 -30.76
N LEU A 69 -3.35 -39.12 -30.44
CA LEU A 69 -4.44 -38.70 -29.56
C LEU A 69 -3.96 -38.38 -28.13
N LYS A 70 -3.02 -39.15 -27.59
CA LYS A 70 -2.39 -38.85 -26.29
C LYS A 70 -1.64 -37.50 -26.31
N ARG A 71 -0.92 -37.18 -27.39
CA ARG A 71 -0.24 -35.89 -27.56
C ARG A 71 -1.24 -34.75 -27.72
N GLU A 72 -2.31 -34.92 -28.46
CA GLU A 72 -3.37 -33.94 -28.61
C GLU A 72 -4.10 -33.70 -27.27
N LEU A 73 -4.42 -34.76 -26.54
CA LEU A 73 -5.03 -34.65 -25.20
C LEU A 73 -4.12 -33.93 -24.22
N ALA A 74 -2.82 -34.22 -24.22
CA ALA A 74 -1.86 -33.52 -23.36
C ALA A 74 -1.76 -32.03 -23.70
N LYS A 75 -1.85 -31.68 -25.00
CA LYS A 75 -1.87 -30.31 -25.50
C LYS A 75 -3.14 -29.57 -25.03
N VAL A 76 -4.30 -30.18 -25.23
CA VAL A 76 -5.61 -29.62 -24.83
C VAL A 76 -5.70 -29.44 -23.31
N LYS A 77 -5.18 -30.41 -22.52
CA LYS A 77 -5.10 -30.26 -21.05
C LYS A 77 -4.24 -29.07 -20.66
N LYS A 78 -3.08 -28.88 -21.27
CA LYS A 78 -2.23 -27.69 -20.99
C LYS A 78 -2.92 -26.40 -21.40
N GLU A 79 -3.63 -26.37 -22.51
CA GLU A 79 -4.41 -25.21 -22.94
C GLU A 79 -5.54 -24.91 -21.94
N ARG A 80 -6.30 -25.92 -21.51
CA ARG A 80 -7.36 -25.81 -20.50
C ARG A 80 -6.81 -25.24 -19.18
N ASP A 81 -5.69 -25.77 -18.70
CA ASP A 81 -5.11 -25.35 -17.43
C ASP A 81 -4.54 -23.92 -17.52
N GLY A 82 -4.05 -23.52 -18.70
CA GLY A 82 -3.69 -22.13 -19.01
C GLY A 82 -4.92 -21.20 -19.01
N PHE A 83 -6.04 -21.63 -19.61
CA PHE A 83 -7.29 -20.88 -19.62
C PHE A 83 -7.92 -20.74 -18.23
N ALA A 84 -7.90 -21.80 -17.41
CA ALA A 84 -8.44 -21.76 -16.04
C ALA A 84 -7.73 -20.71 -15.15
N ARG A 85 -6.44 -20.49 -15.38
CA ARG A 85 -5.66 -19.45 -14.69
C ARG A 85 -5.84 -18.05 -15.27
N SER A 86 -6.30 -17.93 -16.51
CA SER A 86 -6.40 -16.65 -17.23
C SER A 86 -7.80 -16.06 -17.31
N GLY A 87 -8.84 -16.72 -16.76
CA GLY A 87 -10.24 -16.33 -16.89
C GLY A 87 -10.54 -14.85 -16.55
N ASN A 88 -9.87 -14.30 -15.55
CA ASN A 88 -10.00 -12.89 -15.19
C ASN A 88 -9.05 -11.95 -15.97
N VAL A 89 -8.10 -12.46 -16.73
CA VAL A 89 -7.08 -11.67 -17.43
C VAL A 89 -7.51 -11.33 -18.86
N LEU A 90 -8.36 -12.16 -19.48
CA LEU A 90 -8.84 -11.97 -20.86
C LEU A 90 -9.63 -10.66 -21.07
N CYS A 91 -10.36 -10.22 -20.07
CA CYS A 91 -11.14 -8.97 -20.12
C CYS A 91 -10.30 -7.72 -19.81
N GLN A 92 -9.01 -7.86 -19.52
CA GLN A 92 -8.13 -6.79 -19.10
C GLN A 92 -7.29 -6.21 -20.24
N ARG A 93 -6.65 -5.05 -19.96
CA ARG A 93 -5.77 -4.37 -20.91
C ARG A 93 -4.60 -5.28 -21.33
N VAL A 94 -4.10 -5.11 -22.55
CA VAL A 94 -3.01 -5.89 -23.14
C VAL A 94 -1.77 -5.98 -22.23
N THR A 95 -1.43 -4.89 -21.54
CA THR A 95 -0.31 -4.84 -20.57
C THR A 95 -0.48 -5.82 -19.42
N VAL A 96 -1.71 -6.04 -18.92
CA VAL A 96 -1.99 -7.01 -17.85
C VAL A 96 -1.86 -8.43 -18.35
N ARG A 97 -2.21 -8.67 -19.62
CA ARG A 97 -2.01 -9.98 -20.28
C ARG A 97 -0.52 -10.31 -20.42
N TYR A 98 0.32 -9.34 -20.82
CA TYR A 98 1.78 -9.52 -20.86
C TYR A 98 2.39 -9.74 -19.46
N LEU A 99 1.92 -9.04 -18.43
CA LEU A 99 2.33 -9.31 -17.05
C LEU A 99 1.98 -10.74 -16.60
N ALA A 100 0.80 -11.25 -16.98
CA ALA A 100 0.40 -12.62 -16.68
C ALA A 100 1.29 -13.63 -17.40
N ILE A 101 1.64 -13.38 -18.65
CA ILE A 101 2.59 -14.21 -19.43
C ILE A 101 3.95 -14.21 -18.72
N SER A 102 4.47 -13.04 -18.36
CA SER A 102 5.77 -12.90 -17.70
C SER A 102 5.86 -13.71 -16.39
N ARG A 103 4.80 -13.73 -15.59
CA ARG A 103 4.73 -14.48 -14.32
C ARG A 103 4.67 -16.01 -14.49
N CYS A 104 4.25 -16.47 -15.64
CA CYS A 104 4.03 -17.91 -15.89
C CYS A 104 5.01 -18.50 -16.92
N ARG A 105 6.06 -17.78 -17.31
CA ARG A 105 7.05 -18.19 -18.33
C ARG A 105 7.75 -19.51 -18.00
N ASP A 106 7.99 -19.76 -16.72
CA ASP A 106 8.67 -20.99 -16.25
C ASP A 106 7.77 -22.22 -16.31
N VAL A 107 6.44 -22.03 -16.34
CA VAL A 107 5.45 -23.12 -16.30
C VAL A 107 4.89 -23.44 -17.68
N PHE A 108 4.65 -22.42 -18.52
CA PHE A 108 4.01 -22.55 -19.81
C PHE A 108 4.83 -21.87 -20.91
N SER A 109 4.76 -22.43 -22.13
CA SER A 109 5.42 -21.78 -23.27
C SER A 109 4.73 -20.43 -23.59
N VAL A 110 5.54 -19.41 -23.90
CA VAL A 110 5.07 -18.06 -24.24
C VAL A 110 4.08 -18.10 -25.42
N ARG A 111 4.36 -18.90 -26.44
CA ARG A 111 3.48 -19.05 -27.62
C ARG A 111 2.08 -19.58 -27.25
N LEU A 112 2.02 -20.55 -26.32
CA LEU A 112 0.75 -21.10 -25.84
C LEU A 112 -0.05 -20.02 -25.07
N MET A 113 0.62 -19.32 -24.13
CA MET A 113 -0.01 -18.26 -23.35
C MET A 113 -0.50 -17.10 -24.21
N CYS A 114 0.30 -16.67 -25.19
CA CYS A 114 -0.10 -15.63 -26.14
C CYS A 114 -1.35 -16.01 -26.93
N ARG A 115 -1.46 -17.27 -27.36
CA ARG A 115 -2.67 -17.79 -28.02
C ARG A 115 -3.87 -17.76 -27.08
N CYS A 116 -3.70 -18.27 -25.86
CA CYS A 116 -4.77 -18.29 -24.86
C CYS A 116 -5.25 -16.88 -24.46
N LEU A 117 -4.34 -15.91 -24.39
CA LEU A 117 -4.65 -14.54 -23.99
C LEU A 117 -4.94 -13.61 -25.19
N ASN A 118 -4.97 -14.15 -26.40
CA ASN A 118 -5.21 -13.42 -27.64
C ASN A 118 -4.31 -12.16 -27.77
N VAL A 119 -2.99 -12.39 -27.66
CA VAL A 119 -1.93 -11.39 -27.86
C VAL A 119 -0.82 -11.94 -28.75
N SER A 120 -0.08 -11.06 -29.43
CA SER A 120 1.03 -11.44 -30.29
C SER A 120 2.27 -11.84 -29.46
N PRO A 121 2.95 -12.95 -29.77
CA PRO A 121 4.23 -13.30 -29.15
C PRO A 121 5.31 -12.22 -29.38
N SER A 122 5.38 -11.63 -30.57
CA SER A 122 6.30 -10.52 -30.86
C SER A 122 6.01 -9.29 -30.01
N GLY A 123 4.72 -9.02 -29.77
CA GLY A 123 4.31 -7.94 -28.86
C GLY A 123 4.70 -8.20 -27.40
N ASP A 124 4.67 -9.45 -26.95
CA ASP A 124 5.13 -9.83 -25.60
C ASP A 124 6.64 -9.66 -25.46
N TYR A 125 7.43 -10.13 -26.42
CA TYR A 125 8.88 -9.93 -26.40
C TYR A 125 9.27 -8.45 -26.45
N ALA A 126 8.68 -7.66 -27.34
CA ALA A 126 8.90 -6.23 -27.43
C ALA A 126 8.46 -5.48 -26.16
N TRP A 127 7.44 -5.98 -25.45
CA TRP A 127 7.00 -5.40 -24.19
C TRP A 127 7.99 -5.69 -23.03
N VAL A 128 8.58 -6.88 -23.01
CA VAL A 128 9.57 -7.28 -21.99
C VAL A 128 10.89 -6.53 -22.17
N GLU A 129 11.32 -6.33 -23.41
CA GLU A 129 12.57 -5.63 -23.74
C GLU A 129 12.42 -4.10 -23.65
N ARG A 130 11.18 -3.61 -23.58
CA ARG A 130 10.92 -2.16 -23.56
C ARG A 130 11.39 -1.55 -22.26
N GLU A 131 12.25 -0.55 -22.37
CA GLU A 131 12.64 0.30 -21.25
C GLU A 131 11.41 1.02 -20.62
N PRO A 132 11.45 1.26 -19.30
CA PRO A 132 10.41 2.03 -18.63
C PRO A 132 10.23 3.39 -19.32
N SER A 133 8.99 3.77 -19.61
CA SER A 133 8.69 5.08 -20.20
C SER A 133 9.22 6.21 -19.30
N ALA A 134 9.51 7.39 -19.86
CA ALA A 134 9.95 8.56 -19.10
C ALA A 134 9.03 8.84 -17.90
N ARG A 135 7.71 8.68 -18.09
CA ARG A 135 6.73 8.82 -17.01
C ARG A 135 6.84 7.73 -15.94
N ALA A 136 7.24 6.52 -16.30
CA ALA A 136 7.48 5.44 -15.33
C ALA A 136 8.76 5.71 -14.53
N GLN A 137 9.80 6.19 -15.15
CA GLN A 137 11.05 6.61 -14.52
C GLN A 137 10.82 7.78 -13.54
N GLU A 138 10.10 8.84 -13.99
CA GLU A 138 9.69 9.93 -13.11
C GLU A 138 8.84 9.45 -11.91
N ASN A 139 7.92 8.48 -12.14
CA ASN A 139 7.14 7.93 -11.05
C ASN A 139 7.99 7.14 -10.06
N ALA A 140 9.02 6.43 -10.51
CA ALA A 140 9.94 5.71 -9.64
C ALA A 140 10.72 6.69 -8.75
N THR A 141 11.35 7.71 -9.33
CA THR A 141 12.06 8.75 -8.59
C THR A 141 11.15 9.51 -7.62
N LEU A 142 9.92 9.82 -8.07
CA LEU A 142 8.93 10.48 -7.22
C LEU A 142 8.53 9.58 -6.04
N LEU A 143 8.37 8.28 -6.28
CA LEU A 143 7.99 7.31 -5.26
C LEU A 143 9.08 7.12 -4.20
N GLU A 144 10.34 7.08 -4.59
CA GLU A 144 11.48 7.04 -3.64
C GLU A 144 11.41 8.23 -2.69
N ARG A 145 11.26 9.44 -3.25
CA ARG A 145 11.14 10.64 -2.41
C ARG A 145 9.90 10.62 -1.52
N MET A 146 8.77 10.11 -2.03
CA MET A 146 7.54 9.97 -1.25
C MET A 146 7.70 8.99 -0.08
N ARG A 147 8.49 7.93 -0.23
CA ARG A 147 8.81 7.00 0.86
C ARG A 147 9.62 7.68 1.94
N GLU A 148 10.68 8.38 1.57
CA GLU A 148 11.51 9.15 2.53
C GLU A 148 10.65 10.13 3.35
N ILE A 149 9.82 10.96 2.69
CA ILE A 149 8.93 11.91 3.35
C ILE A 149 7.91 11.18 4.25
N HIS A 150 7.41 10.03 3.82
CA HIS A 150 6.45 9.23 4.58
C HIS A 150 7.10 8.63 5.83
N ASP A 151 8.32 8.12 5.71
CA ASP A 151 9.09 7.54 6.81
C ASP A 151 9.52 8.63 7.81
N ASP A 152 10.02 9.77 7.34
CA ASP A 152 10.35 10.94 8.17
C ASP A 152 9.14 11.44 8.97
N SER A 153 7.94 11.30 8.42
CA SER A 153 6.70 11.65 9.11
C SER A 153 6.21 10.58 10.09
N GLY A 154 6.88 9.42 10.16
CA GLY A 154 6.42 8.25 10.91
C GLY A 154 5.18 7.58 10.32
N GLY A 155 4.99 7.63 9.00
CA GLY A 155 3.87 7.01 8.32
C GLY A 155 2.51 7.71 8.46
N ILE A 156 2.51 8.96 8.88
CA ILE A 156 1.30 9.67 9.32
C ILE A 156 0.61 10.41 8.18
N ILE A 157 1.39 10.94 7.23
CA ILE A 157 0.88 11.86 6.22
C ILE A 157 0.14 11.14 5.09
N GLY A 158 -1.03 11.69 4.72
CA GLY A 158 -1.80 11.27 3.54
C GLY A 158 -1.47 12.10 2.31
N ALA A 159 -2.10 11.75 1.18
CA ALA A 159 -1.83 12.34 -0.13
C ALA A 159 -1.88 13.88 -0.19
N PRO A 160 -2.80 14.60 0.46
CA PRO A 160 -2.79 16.06 0.44
C PRO A 160 -1.53 16.67 1.05
N ARG A 161 -1.10 16.17 2.22
CA ARG A 161 0.12 16.65 2.87
C ARG A 161 1.39 16.21 2.15
N MET A 162 1.44 15.00 1.64
CA MET A 162 2.52 14.53 0.77
C MET A 162 2.68 15.44 -0.45
N HIS A 163 1.57 15.83 -1.06
CA HIS A 163 1.58 16.77 -2.19
C HIS A 163 2.14 18.15 -1.78
N GLU A 164 1.72 18.68 -0.61
CA GLU A 164 2.25 19.95 -0.08
C GLU A 164 3.77 19.89 0.12
N ASP A 165 4.30 18.78 0.65
CA ASP A 165 5.73 18.61 0.88
C ASP A 165 6.51 18.50 -0.43
N LEU A 166 6.02 17.73 -1.40
CA LEU A 166 6.62 17.63 -2.74
C LEU A 166 6.62 18.97 -3.49
N GLN A 167 5.55 19.75 -3.36
CA GLN A 167 5.50 21.10 -3.91
C GLN A 167 6.52 22.02 -3.22
N ALA A 168 6.76 21.86 -1.90
CA ALA A 168 7.78 22.62 -1.18
C ALA A 168 9.18 22.38 -1.70
N GLU A 169 9.42 21.20 -2.25
CA GLU A 169 10.67 20.81 -2.89
C GLU A 169 10.74 21.24 -4.37
N GLY A 170 9.76 22.05 -4.85
CA GLY A 170 9.70 22.51 -6.23
C GLY A 170 9.18 21.47 -7.23
N ARG A 171 8.69 20.30 -6.78
CA ARG A 171 8.19 19.24 -7.67
C ARG A 171 6.76 19.54 -8.13
N ARG A 172 6.57 19.78 -9.40
CA ARG A 172 5.25 20.02 -10.01
C ARG A 172 4.53 18.68 -10.25
N VAL A 173 3.66 18.29 -9.34
CA VAL A 173 2.89 17.05 -9.41
C VAL A 173 1.44 17.31 -8.95
N SER A 174 0.45 16.64 -9.54
CA SER A 174 -0.95 16.80 -9.10
C SER A 174 -1.25 15.91 -7.88
N VAL A 175 -2.17 16.35 -7.02
CA VAL A 175 -2.65 15.59 -5.85
C VAL A 175 -3.14 14.19 -6.27
N ASN A 176 -3.85 14.09 -7.40
CA ASN A 176 -4.37 12.81 -7.89
C ASN A 176 -3.24 11.85 -8.33
N ARG A 177 -2.12 12.36 -8.87
CA ARG A 177 -0.95 11.54 -9.20
C ARG A 177 -0.30 11.01 -7.93
N VAL A 178 -0.12 11.87 -6.92
CA VAL A 178 0.40 11.49 -5.60
C VAL A 178 -0.49 10.44 -4.95
N ALA A 179 -1.81 10.66 -4.89
CA ALA A 179 -2.75 9.73 -4.29
C ALA A 179 -2.72 8.33 -4.95
N ARG A 180 -2.64 8.28 -6.30
CA ARG A 180 -2.53 7.00 -7.02
C ARG A 180 -1.22 6.28 -6.73
N LEU A 181 -0.10 7.00 -6.68
CA LEU A 181 1.20 6.41 -6.39
C LEU A 181 1.26 5.90 -4.94
N MET A 182 0.76 6.66 -3.99
CA MET A 182 0.63 6.22 -2.59
C MET A 182 -0.20 4.94 -2.48
N ALA A 183 -1.42 4.94 -3.04
CA ALA A 183 -2.32 3.79 -2.97
C ALA A 183 -1.71 2.54 -3.64
N ALA A 184 -1.07 2.69 -4.80
CA ALA A 184 -0.44 1.59 -5.53
C ALA A 184 0.76 0.97 -4.79
N ASN A 185 1.38 1.71 -3.85
CA ASN A 185 2.57 1.29 -3.11
C ASN A 185 2.31 1.10 -1.60
N GLY A 186 1.04 1.06 -1.17
CA GLY A 186 0.69 0.82 0.22
C GLY A 186 1.06 1.95 1.18
N LEU A 187 1.30 3.17 0.69
CA LEU A 187 1.57 4.34 1.52
C LEU A 187 0.24 4.97 1.92
N TYR A 188 -0.14 4.81 3.17
CA TYR A 188 -1.41 5.32 3.69
C TYR A 188 -1.15 6.27 4.85
N GLY A 189 -1.79 7.45 4.82
CA GLY A 189 -1.85 8.31 6.00
C GLY A 189 -2.87 7.79 7.01
N TRP A 190 -2.73 8.16 8.27
CA TRP A 190 -3.63 7.73 9.32
C TRP A 190 -5.04 8.31 9.14
N PRO A 191 -6.10 7.49 9.20
CA PRO A 191 -7.47 7.94 8.92
C PRO A 191 -8.00 8.86 10.03
N ARG A 192 -8.85 9.82 9.65
CA ARG A 192 -9.63 10.60 10.61
C ARG A 192 -10.63 9.69 11.34
N LYS A 193 -10.46 9.50 12.65
CA LYS A 193 -11.55 8.95 13.46
C LYS A 193 -12.68 9.99 13.52
N LYS A 194 -13.92 9.58 13.21
CA LYS A 194 -15.09 10.43 13.44
C LYS A 194 -15.16 10.78 14.92
N GLY A 195 -15.09 12.06 15.26
CA GLY A 195 -15.18 12.55 16.64
C GLY A 195 -16.54 12.20 17.23
N ARG A 196 -16.57 11.70 18.44
CA ARG A 196 -17.80 11.65 19.25
C ARG A 196 -18.17 13.10 19.60
N GLY A 197 -19.46 13.43 19.45
CA GLY A 197 -19.98 14.79 19.65
C GLY A 197 -19.56 15.42 20.99
N ALA A 198 -19.34 16.73 20.97
CA ALA A 198 -18.89 17.51 22.10
C ALA A 198 -19.87 17.41 23.28
N LYS A 199 -19.36 17.16 24.47
CA LYS A 199 -20.14 17.20 25.72
C LYS A 199 -20.48 18.67 26.06
N ARG A 200 -21.75 18.97 26.39
CA ARG A 200 -22.19 20.26 26.92
C ARG A 200 -21.45 20.58 28.20
N ARG A 201 -20.82 21.76 28.28
CA ARG A 201 -20.20 22.28 29.48
C ARG A 201 -21.15 23.22 30.21
N ALA A 202 -21.03 23.25 31.55
CA ALA A 202 -21.82 24.10 32.42
C ALA A 202 -21.50 25.60 32.25
N VAL A 203 -22.50 26.44 32.46
CA VAL A 203 -22.46 27.90 32.33
C VAL A 203 -21.71 28.52 33.52
N ARG A 204 -20.77 29.44 33.27
CA ARG A 204 -20.07 30.24 34.29
C ARG A 204 -20.26 31.74 34.04
N PRO A 205 -20.12 32.62 35.07
CA PRO A 205 -20.54 34.02 35.01
C PRO A 205 -19.74 34.89 34.03
N ALA A 206 -20.35 36.00 33.61
CA ALA A 206 -19.86 36.97 32.65
C ALA A 206 -18.84 37.94 33.26
N GLY A 207 -17.84 38.39 32.51
CA GLY A 207 -16.89 39.40 33.03
C GLY A 207 -15.84 39.95 32.04
N LEU A 208 -15.52 39.28 30.94
CA LEU A 208 -14.49 39.77 30.01
C LEU A 208 -15.00 39.74 28.54
N ALA A 209 -14.64 40.76 27.76
CA ALA A 209 -15.14 40.94 26.40
C ALA A 209 -14.59 39.87 25.43
N ASN A 210 -15.43 39.44 24.48
CA ASN A 210 -15.00 38.60 23.37
C ASN A 210 -14.61 39.52 22.18
N HIS A 211 -13.34 39.85 22.07
CA HIS A 211 -12.83 40.67 20.98
C HIS A 211 -12.58 39.86 19.68
N LEU A 212 -12.45 38.53 19.79
CA LEU A 212 -12.23 37.68 18.61
C LEU A 212 -13.53 37.43 17.82
N ASN A 213 -14.68 37.31 18.50
CA ASN A 213 -16.02 37.13 17.95
C ASN A 213 -16.10 36.12 16.80
N ARG A 214 -15.38 34.98 16.93
CA ARG A 214 -15.23 33.92 15.92
C ARG A 214 -14.56 34.35 14.61
N ASP A 215 -13.98 35.54 14.55
CA ASP A 215 -13.18 35.95 13.41
C ASP A 215 -11.76 35.40 13.53
N PHE A 216 -11.57 34.12 13.09
CA PHE A 216 -10.29 33.42 13.06
C PHE A 216 -9.41 33.83 11.88
N TYR A 217 -9.84 34.78 11.09
CA TYR A 217 -9.05 35.33 10.01
C TYR A 217 -8.16 36.46 10.51
N ALA A 218 -6.87 36.34 10.34
CA ALA A 218 -5.88 37.37 10.56
C ALA A 218 -5.28 37.79 9.23
N ARG A 219 -5.15 39.08 8.97
CA ARG A 219 -4.56 39.63 7.73
C ARG A 219 -3.03 39.69 7.80
N GLU A 220 -2.53 39.87 9.02
CA GLU A 220 -1.11 40.07 9.29
C GLU A 220 -0.66 39.15 10.43
N PRO A 221 0.61 38.76 10.49
CA PRO A 221 1.15 37.96 11.58
C PRO A 221 1.02 38.70 12.90
N GLU A 222 0.94 37.97 13.99
CA GLU A 222 0.99 38.44 15.37
C GLU A 222 -0.17 39.40 15.79
N THR A 223 -1.21 39.53 14.96
CA THR A 223 -2.41 40.36 15.32
C THR A 223 -3.39 39.61 16.21
N LYS A 224 -3.57 38.32 15.99
CA LYS A 224 -4.53 37.49 16.73
C LYS A 224 -3.90 36.15 17.11
N TRP A 225 -3.79 35.95 18.41
CA TRP A 225 -3.31 34.71 19.01
C TRP A 225 -4.45 33.99 19.72
N VAL A 226 -4.42 32.67 19.73
CA VAL A 226 -5.33 31.84 20.51
C VAL A 226 -4.53 30.91 21.41
N THR A 227 -5.02 30.68 22.62
CA THR A 227 -4.37 29.79 23.60
C THR A 227 -5.39 28.83 24.20
N ASP A 228 -4.93 27.61 24.45
CA ASP A 228 -5.75 26.57 25.09
C ASP A 228 -4.86 25.52 25.73
N ILE A 229 -5.46 24.68 26.57
CA ILE A 229 -4.78 23.59 27.27
C ILE A 229 -5.35 22.25 26.86
N THR A 230 -4.49 21.29 26.63
CA THR A 230 -4.89 19.90 26.44
C THR A 230 -4.19 18.97 27.42
N GLU A 231 -4.81 17.83 27.68
CA GLU A 231 -4.30 16.77 28.54
C GLU A 231 -3.73 15.63 27.70
N VAL A 232 -2.60 15.09 28.16
CA VAL A 232 -1.90 13.91 27.62
C VAL A 232 -1.72 12.90 28.76
N GLY A 233 -2.20 11.68 28.54
CA GLY A 233 -2.04 10.59 29.51
C GLY A 233 -0.66 9.94 29.39
N THR A 234 -0.03 9.66 30.53
CA THR A 234 1.18 8.84 30.65
C THR A 234 1.00 7.81 31.77
N LEU A 235 1.84 6.81 31.87
CA LEU A 235 1.79 5.84 33.00
C LEU A 235 2.14 6.51 34.34
N GLU A 236 2.90 7.61 34.36
CA GLU A 236 3.19 8.42 35.55
C GLU A 236 2.03 9.36 35.92
N GLY A 237 0.96 9.41 35.12
CA GLY A 237 -0.17 10.30 35.29
C GLY A 237 -0.26 11.36 34.19
N LYS A 238 -1.01 12.43 34.46
CA LYS A 238 -1.33 13.45 33.46
C LYS A 238 -0.16 14.40 33.21
N LEU A 239 0.01 14.76 31.93
CA LEU A 239 0.81 15.88 31.46
C LEU A 239 -0.14 16.87 30.77
N TYR A 240 -0.05 18.16 31.10
CA TYR A 240 -0.82 19.20 30.46
C TYR A 240 0.08 19.99 29.50
N LEU A 241 -0.43 20.28 28.31
CA LEU A 241 0.20 21.11 27.30
C LEU A 241 -0.65 22.37 27.11
N CYS A 242 -0.07 23.54 27.33
CA CYS A 242 -0.61 24.81 26.90
C CYS A 242 0.10 25.26 25.64
N VAL A 243 -0.64 25.77 24.64
CA VAL A 243 -0.08 26.34 23.42
C VAL A 243 -0.60 27.75 23.18
N VAL A 244 0.21 28.56 22.50
CA VAL A 244 -0.18 29.85 21.91
C VAL A 244 0.02 29.70 20.40
N LEU A 245 -1.08 29.84 19.65
CA LEU A 245 -1.12 29.68 18.20
C LEU A 245 -1.42 31.02 17.54
N ASP A 246 -0.58 31.43 16.59
CA ASP A 246 -0.85 32.63 15.78
C ASP A 246 -1.85 32.29 14.66
N LEU A 247 -2.92 33.06 14.56
CA LEU A 247 -4.01 32.79 13.62
C LEU A 247 -3.65 33.09 12.16
N PHE A 248 -2.64 33.92 11.88
CA PHE A 248 -2.16 34.15 10.53
C PHE A 248 -1.30 32.99 10.05
N SER A 249 -0.20 32.75 10.73
CA SER A 249 0.82 31.78 10.33
C SER A 249 0.45 30.32 10.64
N LYS A 250 -0.49 30.10 11.57
CA LYS A 250 -0.80 28.80 12.16
C LYS A 250 0.39 28.15 12.89
N LEU A 251 1.42 28.93 13.21
CA LEU A 251 2.57 28.50 14.00
C LEU A 251 2.18 28.40 15.48
N ILE A 252 2.77 27.44 16.16
CA ILE A 252 2.80 27.42 17.63
C ILE A 252 3.98 28.29 18.05
N ILE A 253 3.69 29.50 18.45
CA ILE A 253 4.68 30.53 18.85
C ILE A 253 5.06 30.48 20.30
N GLY A 254 4.26 29.80 21.13
CA GLY A 254 4.57 29.60 22.54
C GLY A 254 3.92 28.32 23.03
N TRP A 255 4.60 27.60 23.90
CA TRP A 255 4.08 26.40 24.53
C TRP A 255 4.74 26.12 25.87
N SER A 256 4.03 25.43 26.75
CA SER A 256 4.54 24.99 28.05
C SER A 256 3.88 23.70 28.45
N MET A 257 4.64 22.82 29.10
CA MET A 257 4.15 21.52 29.58
C MET A 257 4.43 21.35 31.08
N HIS A 258 3.39 20.92 31.85
CA HIS A 258 3.51 20.71 33.29
C HIS A 258 2.60 19.56 33.75
N HIS A 259 2.94 18.95 34.90
CA HIS A 259 2.11 17.88 35.49
C HIS A 259 0.86 18.41 36.18
N ARG A 260 0.76 19.72 36.39
CA ARG A 260 -0.41 20.41 36.93
C ARG A 260 -0.90 21.45 35.94
N GLN A 261 -2.22 21.59 35.84
CA GLN A 261 -2.88 22.62 35.04
C GLN A 261 -2.99 23.89 35.86
N ASP A 262 -1.89 24.63 35.99
CA ASP A 262 -1.82 25.85 36.79
C ASP A 262 -1.61 27.13 35.95
N ARG A 263 -1.76 28.29 36.58
CA ARG A 263 -1.54 29.60 35.95
C ARG A 263 -0.11 29.81 35.46
N HIS A 264 0.87 29.24 36.17
CA HIS A 264 2.28 29.44 35.83
C HIS A 264 2.64 28.73 34.50
N MET A 265 2.02 27.57 34.21
CA MET A 265 2.16 26.92 32.94
C MET A 265 1.67 27.80 31.78
N VAL A 266 0.51 28.42 31.94
CA VAL A 266 -0.07 29.31 30.93
C VAL A 266 0.77 30.56 30.72
N MET A 267 1.23 31.16 31.83
CA MET A 267 2.10 32.35 31.79
C MET A 267 3.40 32.06 31.03
N ARG A 268 4.07 30.94 31.29
CA ARG A 268 5.28 30.52 30.56
C ARG A 268 5.04 30.36 29.05
N ALA A 269 3.90 29.80 28.64
CA ALA A 269 3.56 29.69 27.24
C ALA A 269 3.39 31.06 26.55
N VAL A 270 2.75 32.00 27.25
CA VAL A 270 2.58 33.39 26.78
C VAL A 270 3.92 34.14 26.76
N GLU A 271 4.74 34.01 27.79
CA GLU A 271 6.07 34.61 27.84
C GLU A 271 6.95 34.13 26.68
N MET A 272 6.92 32.83 26.37
CA MET A 272 7.63 32.29 25.22
C MET A 272 7.12 32.91 23.91
N ALA A 273 5.80 33.05 23.73
CA ALA A 273 5.22 33.65 22.55
C ALA A 273 5.62 35.14 22.40
N VAL A 274 5.57 35.89 23.52
CA VAL A 274 5.98 37.31 23.54
C VAL A 274 7.46 37.46 23.23
N TRP A 275 8.32 36.54 23.70
CA TRP A 275 9.75 36.60 23.44
C TRP A 275 10.10 36.41 21.96
N GLN A 276 9.27 35.69 21.23
CA GLN A 276 9.42 35.50 19.78
C GLN A 276 8.74 36.58 18.95
N ARG A 277 7.96 37.46 19.57
CA ARG A 277 7.17 38.52 18.91
C ARG A 277 8.10 39.57 18.30
N GLN A 278 7.86 39.89 17.03
CA GLN A 278 8.60 40.90 16.29
C GLN A 278 7.75 42.16 16.01
N ALA A 279 6.44 42.04 16.06
CA ALA A 279 5.54 43.14 15.76
C ALA A 279 5.36 44.13 16.93
N ASP A 280 5.26 45.41 16.61
CA ASP A 280 5.10 46.49 17.55
C ASP A 280 3.62 46.92 17.77
N HIS A 281 2.69 46.23 17.05
CA HIS A 281 1.26 46.49 17.18
C HIS A 281 0.62 45.70 18.33
N GLN A 282 -0.57 46.12 18.75
CA GLN A 282 -1.33 45.40 19.78
C GLN A 282 -1.81 44.03 19.25
N THR A 283 -1.61 42.99 20.06
CA THR A 283 -2.01 41.62 19.75
C THR A 283 -3.18 41.19 20.62
N ILE A 284 -4.23 40.65 20.04
CA ILE A 284 -5.34 40.03 20.75
C ILE A 284 -4.94 38.61 21.13
N LEU A 285 -4.96 38.28 22.43
CA LEU A 285 -4.80 36.89 22.89
C LEU A 285 -6.14 36.36 23.38
N HIS A 286 -6.70 35.41 22.66
CA HIS A 286 -7.98 34.79 22.98
C HIS A 286 -7.81 33.45 23.68
N SER A 287 -8.58 33.23 24.74
CA SER A 287 -8.59 32.00 25.54
C SER A 287 -10.00 31.55 25.88
N ASP A 288 -10.13 30.34 26.39
CA ASP A 288 -11.34 29.88 27.06
C ASP A 288 -11.43 30.58 28.46
N ARG A 289 -12.56 30.39 29.16
CA ARG A 289 -12.78 30.91 30.51
C ARG A 289 -12.27 29.97 31.60
N GLY A 290 -11.19 29.28 31.40
CA GLY A 290 -10.54 28.49 32.43
C GLY A 290 -10.05 29.35 33.60
N ALA A 291 -10.03 28.79 34.81
CA ALA A 291 -9.57 29.49 36.00
C ALA A 291 -8.13 30.03 35.87
N GLN A 292 -7.31 29.38 35.07
CA GLN A 292 -5.92 29.76 34.79
C GLN A 292 -5.85 31.08 34.02
N PHE A 293 -6.75 31.28 33.03
CA PHE A 293 -6.80 32.46 32.16
C PHE A 293 -7.51 33.65 32.81
N THR A 294 -8.35 33.39 33.82
CA THR A 294 -9.06 34.44 34.58
C THR A 294 -8.28 34.91 35.80
N SER A 295 -7.15 34.31 36.13
CA SER A 295 -6.35 34.66 37.30
C SER A 295 -5.78 36.08 37.20
N GLY A 296 -5.75 36.82 38.34
CA GLY A 296 -5.24 38.18 38.36
C GLY A 296 -3.78 38.30 37.89
N ASP A 297 -2.95 37.29 38.17
CA ASP A 297 -1.55 37.27 37.74
C ASP A 297 -1.44 37.15 36.20
N TYR A 298 -2.26 36.32 35.59
CA TYR A 298 -2.30 36.18 34.14
C TYR A 298 -2.78 37.47 33.47
N GLN A 299 -3.83 38.10 33.99
CA GLN A 299 -4.35 39.36 33.45
C GLN A 299 -3.32 40.51 33.60
N ARG A 300 -2.56 40.56 34.71
CA ARG A 300 -1.45 41.49 34.88
C ARG A 300 -0.34 41.27 33.86
N LEU A 301 0.05 40.02 33.62
CA LEU A 301 1.03 39.66 32.60
C LEU A 301 0.61 40.16 31.22
N LEU A 302 -0.64 39.89 30.80
CA LEU A 302 -1.13 40.34 29.49
C LEU A 302 -1.05 41.88 29.36
N LYS A 303 -1.46 42.60 30.38
CA LYS A 303 -1.38 44.08 30.43
C LYS A 303 0.06 44.57 30.33
N GLN A 304 0.99 43.97 31.07
CA GLN A 304 2.41 44.31 31.05
C GLN A 304 3.08 44.07 29.70
N LYS A 305 2.58 43.05 28.97
CA LYS A 305 3.11 42.67 27.63
C LYS A 305 2.32 43.31 26.49
N HIS A 306 1.44 44.28 26.75
CA HIS A 306 0.60 44.97 25.76
C HIS A 306 -0.26 44.02 24.93
N LEU A 307 -0.77 42.94 25.55
CA LEU A 307 -1.68 41.99 24.93
C LEU A 307 -3.13 42.33 25.35
N ILE A 308 -4.03 42.30 24.36
CA ILE A 308 -5.48 42.49 24.60
C ILE A 308 -6.06 41.12 24.98
N SER A 309 -6.55 41.03 26.22
CA SER A 309 -7.26 39.83 26.68
C SER A 309 -8.62 39.70 26.01
N SER A 310 -8.87 38.56 25.36
CA SER A 310 -10.15 38.21 24.78
C SER A 310 -10.58 36.83 25.28
N MET A 311 -11.85 36.68 25.66
CA MET A 311 -12.34 35.39 26.17
C MET A 311 -13.60 34.94 25.46
N SER A 312 -13.73 33.63 25.28
CA SER A 312 -14.92 33.01 24.69
C SER A 312 -16.20 33.42 25.41
N ALA A 313 -17.29 33.57 24.65
CA ALA A 313 -18.62 33.77 25.24
C ALA A 313 -19.05 32.54 26.05
N VAL A 314 -19.93 32.75 27.02
CA VAL A 314 -20.44 31.69 27.91
C VAL A 314 -21.16 30.61 27.07
N GLY A 315 -20.71 29.35 27.16
CA GLY A 315 -21.36 28.24 26.49
C GLY A 315 -20.94 28.00 25.01
N HIS A 316 -20.03 28.80 24.46
CA HIS A 316 -19.59 28.72 23.09
C HIS A 316 -18.17 28.14 22.98
N CYS A 317 -18.02 26.78 22.93
CA CYS A 317 -16.74 26.12 22.72
C CYS A 317 -16.14 26.40 21.33
N ALA A 318 -16.95 26.80 20.36
CA ALA A 318 -16.50 27.07 18.99
C ALA A 318 -15.57 28.31 18.88
N ASP A 319 -15.48 29.11 19.93
CA ASP A 319 -14.65 30.32 19.94
C ASP A 319 -13.14 30.02 20.02
N ASN A 320 -12.74 28.74 20.28
CA ASN A 320 -11.34 28.29 20.30
C ASN A 320 -11.03 27.16 19.25
N ALA A 321 -11.81 27.15 18.20
CA ALA A 321 -11.73 26.10 17.18
C ALA A 321 -10.33 25.90 16.54
N ALA A 322 -9.50 26.94 16.51
CA ALA A 322 -8.15 26.86 15.95
C ALA A 322 -7.21 26.00 16.81
N CYS A 323 -7.20 26.21 18.15
CA CYS A 323 -6.46 25.37 19.08
C CYS A 323 -7.03 23.94 19.14
N GLU A 324 -8.36 23.79 19.16
CA GLU A 324 -9.00 22.48 19.10
C GLU A 324 -8.60 21.71 17.82
N GLY A 325 -8.51 22.42 16.69
CA GLY A 325 -8.01 21.89 15.43
C GLY A 325 -6.58 21.38 15.52
N PHE A 326 -5.68 22.17 16.09
CA PHE A 326 -4.29 21.77 16.33
C PHE A 326 -4.20 20.57 17.28
N PHE A 327 -4.86 20.61 18.43
CA PHE A 327 -4.86 19.50 19.37
C PHE A 327 -5.47 18.22 18.78
N GLY A 328 -6.51 18.35 17.98
CA GLY A 328 -7.11 17.23 17.27
C GLY A 328 -6.12 16.56 16.29
N VAL A 329 -5.29 17.37 15.65
CA VAL A 329 -4.22 16.87 14.75
C VAL A 329 -3.07 16.25 15.56
N LEU A 330 -2.55 16.94 16.57
CA LEU A 330 -1.50 16.44 17.46
C LEU A 330 -1.89 15.11 18.11
N LYS A 331 -3.10 15.01 18.69
CA LYS A 331 -3.58 13.78 19.31
C LYS A 331 -3.70 12.65 18.31
N ARG A 332 -4.20 12.92 17.13
CA ARG A 332 -4.36 11.92 16.07
C ARG A 332 -3.01 11.46 15.50
N GLU A 333 -2.06 12.36 15.36
CA GLU A 333 -0.80 12.06 14.66
C GLU A 333 0.29 11.53 15.58
N ARG A 334 0.22 11.82 16.88
CA ARG A 334 1.25 11.39 17.84
C ARG A 334 0.67 10.69 19.07
N ILE A 335 -0.24 11.35 19.81
CA ILE A 335 -0.57 10.95 21.19
C ILE A 335 -1.43 9.67 21.23
N ASN A 336 -2.48 9.57 20.39
CA ASN A 336 -3.50 8.51 20.51
C ASN A 336 -2.99 7.09 20.18
N TYR A 337 -1.83 6.97 19.60
CA TYR A 337 -1.25 5.69 19.16
C TYR A 337 0.03 5.33 19.92
N ARG A 338 0.42 6.18 20.89
CA ARG A 338 1.58 5.95 21.75
C ARG A 338 1.13 5.82 23.21
N GLN A 339 1.77 4.93 23.92
CA GLN A 339 1.62 4.79 25.35
C GLN A 339 2.94 5.28 25.98
N TYR A 340 2.93 6.49 26.49
CA TYR A 340 4.10 7.08 27.14
C TYR A 340 4.29 6.49 28.53
N ARG A 341 5.50 6.03 28.82
CA ARG A 341 5.86 5.50 30.14
C ARG A 341 6.02 6.66 31.13
N THR A 342 6.71 7.70 30.73
CA THR A 342 7.01 8.87 31.56
C THR A 342 6.47 10.15 30.96
N ARG A 343 6.36 11.18 31.79
CA ARG A 343 6.01 12.55 31.32
C ARG A 343 7.12 13.13 30.45
N ASP A 344 8.36 12.78 30.70
CA ASP A 344 9.52 13.28 29.93
C ASP A 344 9.56 12.67 28.52
N GLU A 345 9.19 11.41 28.37
CA GLU A 345 8.98 10.81 27.05
C GLU A 345 7.90 11.54 26.26
N ALA A 346 6.78 11.85 26.89
CA ALA A 346 5.70 12.60 26.26
C ALA A 346 6.12 14.05 25.92
N ARG A 347 6.92 14.71 26.77
CA ARG A 347 7.47 16.04 26.52
C ARG A 347 8.38 16.05 25.30
N ALA A 348 9.30 15.10 25.22
CA ALA A 348 10.23 14.99 24.10
C ALA A 348 9.50 14.79 22.77
N ASP A 349 8.49 13.91 22.74
CA ASP A 349 7.71 13.62 21.53
C ASP A 349 6.83 14.80 21.09
N ILE A 350 6.21 15.52 22.04
CA ILE A 350 5.42 16.71 21.76
C ILE A 350 6.32 17.87 21.30
N PHE A 351 7.48 18.05 21.92
CA PHE A 351 8.49 19.02 21.49
C PHE A 351 8.90 18.78 20.04
N ASP A 352 9.26 17.54 19.73
CA ASP A 352 9.66 17.13 18.38
C ASP A 352 8.54 17.38 17.37
N TYR A 353 7.29 17.06 17.74
CA TYR A 353 6.14 17.34 16.89
C TYR A 353 5.95 18.83 16.62
N ILE A 354 6.05 19.69 17.63
CA ILE A 354 5.85 21.14 17.46
C ILE A 354 7.00 21.75 16.65
N GLU A 355 8.24 21.52 17.08
CA GLU A 355 9.39 22.27 16.57
C GLU A 355 9.98 21.67 15.29
N ARG A 356 9.96 20.35 15.12
CA ARG A 356 10.56 19.70 13.96
C ARG A 356 9.56 19.29 12.89
N PHE A 357 8.28 19.15 13.26
CA PHE A 357 7.28 18.68 12.31
C PHE A 357 6.24 19.76 11.97
N HIS A 358 5.50 20.31 12.96
CA HIS A 358 4.42 21.26 12.73
C HIS A 358 4.91 22.63 12.27
N ASN A 359 5.76 23.28 13.06
CA ASN A 359 6.22 24.64 12.78
C ASN A 359 7.01 24.77 11.46
N PRO A 360 7.98 23.89 11.13
CA PRO A 360 8.66 23.96 9.83
C PRO A 360 7.72 23.81 8.66
N ARG A 361 6.68 22.99 8.81
CA ARG A 361 5.66 22.79 7.78
C ARG A 361 4.80 24.05 7.57
N MET A 362 4.42 24.71 8.64
CA MET A 362 3.66 25.96 8.54
C MET A 362 4.51 27.09 7.95
N ARG A 363 5.79 27.22 8.31
CA ARG A 363 6.73 28.17 7.70
C ARG A 363 6.87 27.96 6.19
N ARG A 364 7.02 26.72 5.74
CA ARG A 364 7.06 26.38 4.31
C ARG A 364 5.76 26.72 3.58
N ARG A 365 4.63 26.62 4.25
CA ARG A 365 3.32 26.98 3.70
C ARG A 365 3.16 28.49 3.52
N LEU A 366 3.62 29.26 4.50
CA LEU A 366 3.63 30.73 4.43
C LEU A 366 4.49 31.24 3.28
N ALA A 367 5.73 30.79 3.19
CA ALA A 367 6.66 31.16 2.14
C ALA A 367 6.12 30.93 0.70
N ARG A 368 5.05 30.13 0.55
CA ARG A 368 4.38 29.91 -0.74
C ARG A 368 3.22 30.83 -1.00
N GLN A 369 2.64 31.43 0.01
CA GLN A 369 1.53 32.38 -0.13
C GLN A 369 2.06 33.75 -0.55
N ASP A 370 3.34 34.00 -0.26
CA ASP A 370 4.05 35.24 -0.58
C ASP A 370 4.71 35.23 -1.99
N ASN A 371 4.75 34.07 -2.66
CA ASN A 371 5.17 33.85 -4.06
C ASN A 371 3.98 33.60 -4.99
#